data_643331d965432d3e790e520d3bf948b4
#
_entry.id   643331d965432d3e790e520d3bf948b4
#
_cell.length_a   1.000
_cell.length_b   1.000
_cell.length_c   1.000
_cell.angle_alpha   90.00
_cell.angle_beta   90.00
_cell.angle_gamma   90.00
#
_symmetry.space_group_name_H-M   'P 1'
#
loop_
_entity.id
_entity.type
_entity.pdbx_description
1 polymer ?
#
loop_
_entity_poly.entity_id
_entity_poly.type
_entity_poly.pdbx_seq_one_letter_code
_entity_poly.pdbx_strand_id
1 'polypeptide(L)'
;MKVTDSYVFFWGDHPFSNFSETPIVLEDFIMVDELGQEKETILPTSEHYFMLRKALFFNDIEVAGKIIETPLPRDAKKLGRQVSGFIEEDWEKERENAMMDTLRLKFSQSEEARYELLRLKYFDKSFVEASPRDRIWGIGMSEDDPNLLDTSRWGFKSSRKVSGSD
;
A
#
# COMPACT_ATOMS: atom_id res chain seq x y z
N MET A 1 6.11 9.57 -12.51
CA MET A 1 6.84 8.29 -12.65
C MET A 1 8.09 8.49 -13.50
N LYS A 2 9.24 7.99 -13.07
CA LYS A 2 10.52 8.05 -13.79
C LYS A 2 11.02 6.63 -14.04
N VAL A 3 11.38 6.34 -15.29
CA VAL A 3 11.89 5.03 -15.69
C VAL A 3 13.37 5.16 -16.09
N THR A 4 14.20 4.28 -15.56
CA THR A 4 15.64 4.17 -15.86
C THR A 4 15.94 2.77 -16.41
N ASP A 5 17.19 2.44 -16.66
CA ASP A 5 17.57 1.10 -17.13
C ASP A 5 17.27 0.01 -16.10
N SER A 6 17.37 0.31 -14.80
CA SER A 6 17.21 -0.67 -13.70
C SER A 6 15.98 -0.47 -12.84
N TYR A 7 15.37 0.72 -12.86
CA TYR A 7 14.33 1.09 -11.91
C TYR A 7 13.12 1.77 -12.55
N VAL A 8 11.95 1.51 -11.98
CA VAL A 8 10.71 2.26 -12.17
C VAL A 8 10.40 2.98 -10.87
N PHE A 9 10.59 4.29 -10.84
CA PHE A 9 10.26 5.14 -9.71
C PHE A 9 8.82 5.65 -9.85
N PHE A 10 8.00 5.43 -8.82
CA PHE A 10 6.62 5.87 -8.78
C PHE A 10 6.28 6.56 -7.46
N TRP A 11 5.31 7.45 -7.49
CA TRP A 11 4.76 8.11 -6.31
C TRP A 11 3.44 8.82 -6.65
N GLY A 12 2.66 9.21 -5.59
CA GLY A 12 1.42 9.97 -5.75
C GLY A 12 0.28 9.13 -6.32
N ASP A 13 -0.38 9.63 -7.36
CA ASP A 13 -1.58 9.02 -7.95
C ASP A 13 -1.26 7.90 -8.96
N HIS A 14 -0.02 7.46 -9.01
CA HIS A 14 0.36 6.39 -9.93
C HIS A 14 -0.30 5.06 -9.52
N PRO A 15 -0.74 4.19 -10.47
CA PRO A 15 -1.39 2.91 -10.17
C PRO A 15 -0.61 1.99 -9.22
N PHE A 16 0.71 2.12 -9.11
CA PHE A 16 1.52 1.35 -8.14
C PHE A 16 1.47 1.90 -6.72
N SER A 17 1.12 3.17 -6.55
CA SER A 17 0.97 3.78 -5.22
C SER A 17 -0.25 3.24 -4.48
N ASN A 18 -0.12 2.99 -3.18
CA ASN A 18 -1.26 2.63 -2.33
C ASN A 18 -2.30 3.74 -2.21
N PHE A 19 -1.95 4.98 -2.60
CA PHE A 19 -2.86 6.14 -2.57
C PHE A 19 -3.69 6.28 -3.85
N SER A 20 -3.37 5.54 -4.92
CA SER A 20 -4.16 5.59 -6.16
C SER A 20 -5.57 5.06 -5.93
N GLU A 21 -6.54 5.67 -6.62
CA GLU A 21 -7.93 5.23 -6.64
C GLU A 21 -8.05 3.88 -7.37
N THR A 22 -7.82 2.83 -6.64
CA THR A 22 -7.97 1.43 -7.08
C THR A 22 -8.86 0.73 -6.04
N PRO A 23 -10.18 0.77 -6.21
CA PRO A 23 -11.11 0.18 -5.25
C PRO A 23 -10.83 -1.30 -5.00
N ILE A 24 -10.93 -1.71 -3.74
CA ILE A 24 -10.78 -3.10 -3.30
C ILE A 24 -12.10 -3.56 -2.69
N VAL A 25 -12.67 -4.60 -3.26
CA VAL A 25 -13.85 -5.28 -2.72
C VAL A 25 -13.40 -6.31 -1.69
N LEU A 26 -13.98 -6.27 -0.50
CA LEU A 26 -13.73 -7.23 0.57
C LEU A 26 -14.87 -8.27 0.56
N GLU A 27 -14.64 -9.41 -0.10
CA GLU A 27 -15.65 -10.47 -0.26
C GLU A 27 -16.06 -11.11 1.08
N ASP A 28 -15.11 -11.20 2.02
CA ASP A 28 -15.33 -11.83 3.33
C ASP A 28 -15.73 -10.82 4.43
N PHE A 29 -15.92 -9.54 4.08
CA PHE A 29 -16.24 -8.48 5.03
C PHE A 29 -17.57 -7.83 4.66
N ILE A 30 -18.65 -8.41 5.19
CA ILE A 30 -20.00 -7.92 4.93
C ILE A 30 -20.37 -6.89 5.99
N MET A 31 -20.69 -5.68 5.55
CA MET A 31 -21.29 -4.65 6.39
C MET A 31 -22.82 -4.82 6.36
N VAL A 32 -23.46 -4.54 7.47
CA VAL A 32 -24.92 -4.52 7.56
C VAL A 32 -25.35 -3.06 7.69
N ASP A 33 -26.22 -2.59 6.82
CA ASP A 33 -26.74 -1.22 6.85
C ASP A 33 -27.78 -1.02 7.97
N GLU A 34 -28.28 0.21 8.11
CA GLU A 34 -29.28 0.56 9.13
C GLU A 34 -30.62 -0.20 8.98
N LEU A 35 -30.85 -0.77 7.82
CA LEU A 35 -32.06 -1.58 7.50
C LEU A 35 -31.82 -3.09 7.68
N GLY A 36 -30.62 -3.48 8.14
CA GLY A 36 -30.22 -4.89 8.29
C GLY A 36 -29.89 -5.58 6.96
N GLN A 37 -29.62 -4.84 5.90
CA GLN A 37 -29.25 -5.40 4.59
C GLN A 37 -27.73 -5.58 4.49
N GLU A 38 -27.32 -6.71 3.96
CA GLU A 38 -25.91 -6.99 3.69
C GLU A 38 -25.42 -6.10 2.55
N LYS A 39 -24.28 -5.47 2.76
CA LYS A 39 -23.61 -4.61 1.79
C LYS A 39 -22.15 -5.01 1.65
N GLU A 40 -21.70 -5.15 0.42
CA GLU A 40 -20.27 -5.33 0.14
C GLU A 40 -19.45 -4.16 0.67
N THR A 41 -18.33 -4.46 1.32
CA THR A 41 -17.40 -3.44 1.76
C THR A 41 -16.41 -3.16 0.65
N ILE A 42 -16.46 -1.92 0.13
CA ILE A 42 -15.55 -1.44 -0.92
C ILE A 42 -14.64 -0.37 -0.31
N LEU A 43 -13.35 -0.63 -0.32
CA LEU A 43 -12.33 0.33 0.11
C LEU A 43 -11.85 1.15 -1.09
N PRO A 44 -11.76 2.50 -0.98
CA PRO A 44 -11.38 3.35 -2.10
C PRO A 44 -9.98 3.12 -2.65
N THR A 45 -9.03 2.74 -1.77
CA THR A 45 -7.62 2.56 -2.13
C THR A 45 -6.99 1.41 -1.35
N SER A 46 -5.86 0.91 -1.83
CA SER A 46 -5.08 -0.10 -1.11
C SER A 46 -4.47 0.39 0.20
N GLU A 47 -4.28 1.72 0.38
CA GLU A 47 -3.88 2.28 1.69
C GLU A 47 -4.94 2.02 2.77
N HIS A 48 -6.24 2.13 2.41
CA HIS A 48 -7.32 1.77 3.34
C HIS A 48 -7.23 0.32 3.81
N TYR A 49 -7.02 -0.60 2.86
CA TYR A 49 -6.88 -2.02 3.21
C TYR A 49 -5.67 -2.27 4.11
N PHE A 50 -4.53 -1.69 3.80
CA PHE A 50 -3.32 -1.84 4.60
C PHE A 50 -3.50 -1.30 6.03
N MET A 51 -4.16 -0.14 6.18
CA MET A 51 -4.47 0.43 7.50
C MET A 51 -5.56 -0.38 8.24
N LEU A 52 -6.55 -0.90 7.52
CA LEU A 52 -7.56 -1.81 8.08
C LEU A 52 -6.90 -3.08 8.64
N ARG A 53 -5.99 -3.71 7.88
CA ARG A 53 -5.22 -4.86 8.34
C ARG A 53 -4.46 -4.56 9.63
N LYS A 54 -3.88 -3.36 9.74
CA LYS A 54 -3.19 -2.92 10.96
C LYS A 54 -4.15 -2.79 12.14
N ALA A 55 -5.28 -2.14 11.96
CA ALA A 55 -6.27 -1.97 13.02
C ALA A 55 -6.82 -3.32 13.52
N LEU A 56 -7.14 -4.23 12.61
CA LEU A 56 -7.62 -5.57 12.94
C LEU A 56 -6.54 -6.41 13.64
N PHE A 57 -5.28 -6.30 13.24
CA PHE A 57 -4.17 -7.02 13.88
C PHE A 57 -4.05 -6.65 15.37
N PHE A 58 -4.26 -5.39 15.72
CA PHE A 58 -4.27 -4.92 17.12
C PHE A 58 -5.65 -4.93 17.76
N ASN A 59 -6.64 -5.54 17.11
CA ASN A 59 -8.02 -5.66 17.60
C ASN A 59 -8.69 -4.31 17.91
N ASP A 60 -8.33 -3.26 17.19
CA ASP A 60 -8.95 -1.93 17.28
C ASP A 60 -10.11 -1.81 16.30
N ILE A 61 -11.25 -2.34 16.69
CA ILE A 61 -12.46 -2.40 15.87
C ILE A 61 -13.03 -1.01 15.61
N GLU A 62 -12.88 -0.08 16.55
CA GLU A 62 -13.36 1.30 16.39
C GLU A 62 -12.59 2.03 15.28
N VAL A 63 -11.27 1.95 15.30
CA VAL A 63 -10.43 2.55 14.25
C VAL A 63 -10.62 1.81 12.91
N ALA A 64 -10.81 0.49 12.93
CA ALA A 64 -11.12 -0.28 11.72
C ALA A 64 -12.41 0.23 11.05
N GLY A 65 -13.48 0.45 11.80
CA GLY A 65 -14.72 1.04 11.27
C GLY A 65 -14.51 2.43 10.65
N LYS A 66 -13.80 3.32 11.34
CA LYS A 66 -13.48 4.66 10.83
C LYS A 66 -12.66 4.63 9.54
N ILE A 67 -11.75 3.65 9.38
CA ILE A 67 -10.96 3.47 8.16
C ILE A 67 -11.85 3.08 6.98
N ILE A 68 -12.83 2.21 7.20
CA ILE A 68 -13.77 1.78 6.15
C ILE A 68 -14.64 2.96 5.68
N GLU A 69 -15.03 3.85 6.59
CA GLU A 69 -15.92 4.97 6.30
C GLU A 69 -15.22 6.19 5.68
N THR A 70 -13.90 6.32 5.85
CA THR A 70 -13.20 7.50 5.32
C THR A 70 -13.00 7.41 3.81
N PRO A 71 -13.24 8.50 3.02
CA PRO A 71 -13.06 8.46 1.58
C PRO A 71 -11.62 8.66 1.12
N LEU A 72 -10.73 9.18 1.97
CA LEU A 72 -9.41 9.63 1.55
C LEU A 72 -8.28 8.79 2.13
N PRO A 73 -7.31 8.34 1.32
CA PRO A 73 -6.19 7.50 1.77
C PRO A 73 -5.31 8.19 2.83
N ARG A 74 -5.16 9.52 2.77
CA ARG A 74 -4.43 10.29 3.79
C ARG A 74 -5.08 10.20 5.18
N ASP A 75 -6.42 10.16 5.22
CA ASP A 75 -7.17 10.07 6.46
C ASP A 75 -7.13 8.63 6.99
N ALA A 76 -7.24 7.63 6.12
CA ALA A 76 -6.99 6.24 6.48
C ALA A 76 -5.58 6.05 7.08
N LYS A 77 -4.55 6.63 6.46
CA LYS A 77 -3.17 6.62 7.01
C LYS A 77 -3.06 7.30 8.36
N LYS A 78 -3.76 8.42 8.56
CA LYS A 78 -3.81 9.11 9.84
C LYS A 78 -4.48 8.28 10.93
N LEU A 79 -5.61 7.62 10.61
CA LEU A 79 -6.30 6.69 11.50
C LEU A 79 -5.41 5.49 11.87
N GLY A 80 -4.70 4.90 10.90
CA GLY A 80 -3.75 3.82 11.15
C GLY A 80 -2.60 4.17 12.10
N ARG A 81 -2.30 5.46 12.29
CA ARG A 81 -1.34 5.94 13.31
C ARG A 81 -1.96 6.07 14.71
N GLN A 82 -3.29 6.02 14.82
CA GLN A 82 -4.04 6.15 16.04
C GLN A 82 -4.50 4.80 16.61
N VAL A 83 -4.13 3.70 15.96
CA VAL A 83 -4.48 2.35 16.39
C VAL A 83 -4.04 2.11 17.81
N SER A 84 -4.99 1.76 18.68
CA SER A 84 -4.76 1.45 20.09
C SER A 84 -4.05 0.11 20.26
N GLY A 85 -3.33 -0.06 21.36
CA GLY A 85 -2.58 -1.29 21.61
C GLY A 85 -1.42 -1.55 20.63
N PHE A 86 -1.00 -0.54 19.85
CA PHE A 86 0.07 -0.66 18.88
C PHE A 86 1.41 -1.00 19.54
N ILE A 87 2.04 -2.08 19.06
CA ILE A 87 3.39 -2.51 19.43
C ILE A 87 4.22 -2.60 18.17
N GLU A 88 5.24 -1.75 18.06
CA GLU A 88 6.09 -1.64 16.85
C GLU A 88 6.73 -2.99 16.47
N GLU A 89 7.28 -3.70 17.45
CA GLU A 89 7.96 -4.99 17.22
C GLU A 89 7.02 -6.04 16.62
N ASP A 90 5.75 -6.09 17.05
CA ASP A 90 4.77 -7.05 16.55
C ASP A 90 4.31 -6.66 15.15
N TRP A 91 4.12 -5.34 14.91
CA TRP A 91 3.78 -4.85 13.59
C TRP A 91 4.92 -5.03 12.58
N GLU A 92 6.18 -4.89 12.99
CA GLU A 92 7.33 -5.16 12.12
C GLU A 92 7.35 -6.60 11.58
N LYS A 93 6.88 -7.56 12.36
CA LYS A 93 6.77 -8.97 11.94
C LYS A 93 5.61 -9.22 10.95
N GLU A 94 4.52 -8.47 11.09
CA GLU A 94 3.30 -8.67 10.30
C GLU A 94 3.18 -7.75 9.09
N ARG A 95 3.75 -6.56 9.13
CA ARG A 95 3.54 -5.52 8.10
C ARG A 95 3.90 -5.96 6.68
N GLU A 96 4.89 -6.84 6.51
CA GLU A 96 5.25 -7.36 5.19
C GLU A 96 4.16 -8.29 4.64
N ASN A 97 3.60 -9.16 5.47
CA ASN A 97 2.47 -10.01 5.10
C ASN A 97 1.24 -9.16 4.75
N ALA A 98 0.92 -8.19 5.60
CA ALA A 98 -0.18 -7.27 5.35
C ALA A 98 -0.01 -6.48 4.03
N MET A 99 1.21 -6.05 3.71
CA MET A 99 1.50 -5.37 2.44
C MET A 99 1.39 -6.33 1.25
N MET A 100 1.89 -7.56 1.38
CA MET A 100 1.77 -8.56 0.32
C MET A 100 0.31 -8.89 0.00
N ASP A 101 -0.53 -9.04 1.02
CA ASP A 101 -1.97 -9.27 0.83
C ASP A 101 -2.64 -8.03 0.19
N THR A 102 -2.25 -6.83 0.62
CA THR A 102 -2.71 -5.57 0.03
C THR A 102 -2.41 -5.51 -1.47
N LEU A 103 -1.18 -5.82 -1.85
CA LEU A 103 -0.75 -5.80 -3.26
C LEU A 103 -1.44 -6.90 -4.07
N ARG A 104 -1.61 -8.11 -3.51
CA ARG A 104 -2.34 -9.18 -4.18
C ARG A 104 -3.77 -8.77 -4.50
N LEU A 105 -4.51 -8.22 -3.55
CA LEU A 105 -5.87 -7.75 -3.77
C LEU A 105 -5.91 -6.63 -4.81
N LYS A 106 -5.05 -5.64 -4.69
CA LYS A 106 -4.96 -4.53 -5.65
C LYS A 106 -4.77 -5.03 -7.07
N PHE A 107 -3.73 -5.82 -7.32
CA PHE A 107 -3.39 -6.26 -8.67
C PHE A 107 -4.27 -7.41 -9.20
N SER A 108 -4.97 -8.16 -8.34
CA SER A 108 -5.97 -9.13 -8.79
C SER A 108 -7.28 -8.47 -9.20
N GLN A 109 -7.69 -7.39 -8.54
CA GLN A 109 -8.97 -6.73 -8.78
C GLN A 109 -8.88 -5.55 -9.74
N SER A 110 -7.74 -4.86 -9.87
CA SER A 110 -7.56 -3.73 -10.79
C SER A 110 -6.90 -4.18 -12.09
N GLU A 111 -7.66 -4.17 -13.20
CA GLU A 111 -7.11 -4.43 -14.54
C GLU A 111 -6.10 -3.38 -14.97
N GLU A 112 -6.35 -2.11 -14.66
CA GLU A 112 -5.44 -1.01 -15.00
C GLU A 112 -4.09 -1.16 -14.31
N ALA A 113 -4.08 -1.37 -12.98
CA ALA A 113 -2.85 -1.56 -12.22
C ALA A 113 -2.08 -2.80 -12.70
N ARG A 114 -2.81 -3.90 -12.97
CA ARG A 114 -2.22 -5.14 -13.50
C ARG A 114 -1.63 -4.94 -14.89
N TYR A 115 -2.35 -4.28 -15.79
CA TYR A 115 -1.86 -3.99 -17.14
C TYR A 115 -0.58 -3.16 -17.10
N GLU A 116 -0.55 -2.11 -16.30
CA GLU A 116 0.63 -1.26 -16.14
C GLU A 116 1.82 -2.04 -15.56
N LEU A 117 1.59 -2.89 -14.55
CA LEU A 117 2.62 -3.75 -13.98
C LEU A 117 3.21 -4.72 -15.02
N LEU A 118 2.36 -5.37 -15.80
CA LEU A 118 2.80 -6.33 -16.81
C LEU A 118 3.56 -5.65 -17.95
N ARG A 119 3.13 -4.45 -18.37
CA ARG A 119 3.80 -3.69 -19.40
C ARG A 119 5.24 -3.32 -19.03
N LEU A 120 5.44 -2.87 -17.79
CA LEU A 120 6.77 -2.46 -17.31
C LEU A 120 7.65 -3.66 -16.88
N LYS A 121 7.07 -4.78 -16.52
CA LYS A 121 7.81 -5.99 -16.13
C LYS A 121 8.71 -6.54 -17.24
N TYR A 122 8.35 -6.36 -18.51
CA TYR A 122 9.16 -6.81 -19.63
C TYR A 122 10.55 -6.15 -19.69
N PHE A 123 10.77 -5.07 -18.95
CA PHE A 123 12.03 -4.34 -18.91
C PHE A 123 12.98 -4.79 -17.79
N ASP A 124 12.65 -5.87 -17.10
CA ASP A 124 13.47 -6.42 -15.98
C ASP A 124 13.91 -5.34 -14.96
N LYS A 125 12.98 -4.49 -14.58
CA LYS A 125 13.24 -3.35 -13.71
C LYS A 125 12.67 -3.58 -12.32
N SER A 126 13.35 -3.03 -11.29
CA SER A 126 12.82 -2.99 -9.93
C SER A 126 11.87 -1.80 -9.75
N PHE A 127 10.74 -2.04 -9.09
CA PHE A 127 9.78 -0.99 -8.74
C PHE A 127 10.18 -0.34 -7.43
N VAL A 128 10.21 0.99 -7.40
CA VAL A 128 10.69 1.77 -6.25
C VAL A 128 9.75 2.92 -5.97
N GLU A 129 9.24 2.98 -4.75
CA GLU A 129 8.44 4.11 -4.31
C GLU A 129 9.34 5.31 -3.99
N ALA A 130 9.28 6.35 -4.82
CA ALA A 130 10.05 7.59 -4.67
C ALA A 130 9.31 8.58 -3.78
N SER A 131 8.94 8.16 -2.59
CA SER A 131 8.28 9.00 -1.60
C SER A 131 9.32 9.76 -0.76
N PRO A 132 9.31 11.10 -0.75
CA PRO A 132 10.28 11.88 0.03
C PRO A 132 10.06 11.81 1.55
N ARG A 133 8.90 11.33 2.00
CA ARG A 133 8.51 11.29 3.41
C ARG A 133 8.39 9.89 3.99
N ASP A 134 8.32 8.88 3.13
CA ASP A 134 8.24 7.48 3.56
C ASP A 134 9.63 6.86 3.46
N ARG A 135 10.08 6.27 4.57
CA ARG A 135 11.35 5.56 4.69
C ARG A 135 11.16 4.10 5.09
N ILE A 136 9.93 3.64 5.12
CA ILE A 136 9.59 2.23 5.39
C ILE A 136 9.36 1.52 4.05
N TRP A 137 8.47 2.06 3.23
CA TRP A 137 8.14 1.53 1.90
C TRP A 137 8.79 2.34 0.78
N GLY A 138 8.98 3.64 0.99
CA GLY A 138 9.63 4.55 0.06
C GLY A 138 11.10 4.80 0.40
N ILE A 139 11.85 5.31 -0.58
CA ILE A 139 13.29 5.57 -0.44
C ILE A 139 13.65 6.86 0.30
N GLY A 140 12.67 7.65 0.72
CA GLY A 140 12.90 8.94 1.39
C GLY A 140 13.40 10.05 0.46
N MET A 141 13.25 9.89 -0.86
CA MET A 141 13.64 10.84 -1.90
C MET A 141 12.54 10.96 -2.94
N SER A 142 12.44 12.14 -3.58
CA SER A 142 11.57 12.33 -4.74
C SER A 142 12.21 11.79 -6.02
N GLU A 143 11.41 11.57 -7.05
CA GLU A 143 11.91 11.13 -8.37
C GLU A 143 12.81 12.17 -9.07
N ASP A 144 12.80 13.42 -8.61
CA ASP A 144 13.62 14.51 -9.14
C ASP A 144 14.91 14.76 -8.32
N ASP A 145 15.14 13.96 -7.27
CA ASP A 145 16.35 14.11 -6.46
C ASP A 145 17.60 13.82 -7.30
N PRO A 146 18.62 14.71 -7.29
CA PRO A 146 19.85 14.50 -8.05
C PRO A 146 20.64 13.25 -7.65
N ASN A 147 20.42 12.74 -6.43
CA ASN A 147 21.05 11.54 -5.92
C ASN A 147 20.14 10.29 -6.02
N LEU A 148 19.06 10.37 -6.79
CA LEU A 148 18.06 9.29 -6.89
C LEU A 148 18.66 7.91 -7.18
N LEU A 149 19.72 7.84 -7.98
CA LEU A 149 20.37 6.58 -8.36
C LEU A 149 21.45 6.11 -7.37
N ASP A 150 21.78 6.92 -6.38
CA ASP A 150 22.70 6.52 -5.31
C ASP A 150 21.92 5.72 -4.24
N THR A 151 21.87 4.40 -4.43
CA THR A 151 21.14 3.48 -3.57
C THR A 151 21.65 3.45 -2.12
N SER A 152 22.87 3.94 -1.87
CA SER A 152 23.42 4.06 -0.51
C SER A 152 22.69 5.10 0.35
N ARG A 153 21.99 6.04 -0.29
CA ARG A 153 21.19 7.09 0.34
C ARG A 153 19.73 6.73 0.54
N TRP A 154 19.30 5.60 0.00
CA TRP A 154 17.91 5.17 0.14
C TRP A 154 17.58 4.83 1.59
N GLY A 155 16.45 5.36 2.06
CA GLY A 155 16.02 5.26 3.45
C GLY A 155 15.48 3.91 3.90
N PHE A 156 15.70 2.85 3.13
CA PHE A 156 15.19 1.52 3.46
C PHE A 156 15.79 0.90 4.70
N LYS A 157 14.91 0.50 5.63
CA LYS A 157 15.24 -0.56 6.60
C LYS A 157 14.85 -1.97 6.12
N SER A 158 14.12 -2.06 5.01
CA SER A 158 13.67 -3.33 4.41
C SER A 158 14.23 -3.46 3.00
N SER A 159 15.51 -3.84 2.89
CA SER A 159 16.09 -4.26 1.62
C SER A 159 15.73 -5.72 1.35
N ARG A 160 14.53 -6.00 0.85
CA ARG A 160 14.31 -7.22 0.09
C ARG A 160 13.98 -6.85 -1.34
N LYS A 161 15.00 -7.04 -2.20
CA LYS A 161 14.79 -7.26 -3.63
C LYS A 161 13.71 -8.34 -3.75
N VAL A 162 12.57 -8.01 -4.31
CA VAL A 162 11.73 -9.01 -4.93
C VAL A 162 12.46 -9.40 -6.21
N SER A 163 13.52 -10.20 -6.06
CA SER A 163 14.09 -10.92 -7.17
C SER A 163 13.08 -12.00 -7.53
N GLY A 164 12.40 -11.82 -8.66
CA GLY A 164 11.69 -12.91 -9.29
C GLY A 164 12.72 -13.97 -9.68
N SER A 165 12.70 -15.07 -8.98
CA SER A 165 13.24 -16.35 -9.44
C SER A 165 12.48 -17.45 -8.72
N ASP A 166 11.83 -18.18 -9.53
CA ASP A 166 11.17 -19.49 -9.51
C ASP A 166 9.66 -19.47 -9.57
#